data_1caf7e7c37425b9595c20e98aca48002
#
_entry.id   1caf7e7c37425b9595c20e98aca48002
#
_cell.length_a   1.000
_cell.length_b   1.000
_cell.length_c   1.000
_cell.angle_alpha   90.00
_cell.angle_beta   90.00
_cell.angle_gamma   90.00
#
_symmetry.space_group_name_H-M   'P 1'
#
loop_
_entity.id
_entity.type
_entity.pdbx_description
1 polymer ?
#
loop_
_entity_poly.entity_id
_entity_poly.type
_entity_poly.pdbx_seq_one_letter_code
_entity_poly.pdbx_strand_id
1 'polypeptide(L)'
;LRRTKREVAKELRPKVEMELICPMSDLQQREYKRITEEGVGRFGEDLEATFRTSGTSLFTLLTRLRQVCCDPDLLPWQNAELSQSGKVSFLLNKVEEAVSGSHKIVIFSQFVSLLKRVRQGLLERVPHAKVFELTGRTVDRAVPVRKFQNTEGPSVILVSLRAGGTGVTLHSAEYVFLLDPWWNPAVEEQAIDRVHRIGQDKTVFVYRMVTQGTIE
;
A
#
# COMPACT_ATOMS: atom_id res chain seq x y z
N LEU A 1 -32.63 0.08 0.78
CA LEU A 1 -32.25 0.08 2.19
C LEU A 1 -30.76 -0.24 2.31
N ARG A 2 -29.92 0.75 2.66
CA ARG A 2 -28.49 0.55 2.91
C ARG A 2 -28.33 0.22 4.40
N ARG A 3 -27.97 -1.02 4.72
CA ARG A 3 -27.61 -1.45 6.07
C ARG A 3 -26.10 -1.38 6.27
N THR A 4 -25.65 -0.94 7.44
CA THR A 4 -24.23 -0.92 7.78
C THR A 4 -23.77 -2.29 8.27
N LYS A 5 -22.47 -2.61 8.13
CA LYS A 5 -21.89 -3.87 8.63
C LYS A 5 -22.12 -4.05 10.14
N ARG A 6 -22.09 -2.95 10.91
CA ARG A 6 -22.35 -2.97 12.36
C ARG A 6 -23.77 -3.44 12.72
N GLU A 7 -24.75 -3.21 11.83
CA GLU A 7 -26.14 -3.62 12.07
C GLU A 7 -26.39 -5.08 11.72
N VAL A 8 -25.70 -5.62 10.71
CA VAL A 8 -25.99 -6.96 10.14
C VAL A 8 -24.97 -8.02 10.52
N ALA A 9 -23.77 -7.65 10.96
CA ALA A 9 -22.67 -8.58 11.26
C ALA A 9 -22.18 -8.37 12.71
N LYS A 10 -23.03 -8.65 13.68
CA LYS A 10 -22.73 -8.50 15.12
C LYS A 10 -21.58 -9.41 15.60
N GLU A 11 -21.31 -10.49 14.87
CA GLU A 11 -20.24 -11.46 15.15
C GLU A 11 -18.87 -11.02 14.61
N LEU A 12 -18.84 -10.01 13.71
CA LEU A 12 -17.62 -9.53 13.13
C LEU A 12 -16.79 -8.78 14.18
N ARG A 13 -15.58 -9.25 14.45
CA ARG A 13 -14.66 -8.58 15.38
C ARG A 13 -14.31 -7.18 14.89
N PRO A 14 -14.03 -6.23 15.79
CA PRO A 14 -13.68 -4.86 15.40
C PRO A 14 -12.38 -4.84 14.59
N LYS A 15 -12.28 -3.89 13.66
CA LYS A 15 -11.01 -3.51 13.04
C LYS A 15 -10.36 -2.41 13.88
N VAL A 16 -9.03 -2.46 13.97
CA VAL A 16 -8.19 -1.43 14.59
C VAL A 16 -7.42 -0.74 13.48
N GLU A 17 -7.60 0.57 13.35
CA GLU A 17 -6.95 1.36 12.30
C GLU A 17 -5.93 2.31 12.93
N MET A 18 -4.73 2.33 12.36
CA MET A 18 -3.62 3.16 12.82
C MET A 18 -2.87 3.76 11.63
N GLU A 19 -2.39 4.98 11.80
CA GLU A 19 -1.42 5.59 10.90
C GLU A 19 -0.01 5.29 11.39
N LEU A 20 0.85 4.85 10.47
CA LEU A 20 2.27 4.66 10.72
C LEU A 20 3.06 5.74 9.98
N ILE A 21 3.67 6.63 10.74
CA ILE A 21 4.51 7.68 10.20
C ILE A 21 5.86 7.09 9.80
N CYS A 22 6.15 7.16 8.50
CA CYS A 22 7.36 6.60 7.91
C CYS A 22 8.41 7.69 7.72
N PRO A 23 9.67 7.46 8.11
CA PRO A 23 10.75 8.39 7.82
C PRO A 23 11.11 8.38 6.33
N MET A 24 11.62 9.49 5.83
CA MET A 24 12.30 9.54 4.54
C MET A 24 13.78 9.25 4.68
N SER A 25 14.35 8.54 3.72
CA SER A 25 15.82 8.50 3.54
C SER A 25 16.35 9.85 3.03
N ASP A 26 17.66 10.05 3.14
CA ASP A 26 18.31 11.26 2.59
C ASP A 26 18.08 11.39 1.08
N LEU A 27 18.07 10.28 0.35
CA LEU A 27 17.77 10.28 -1.09
C LEU A 27 16.33 10.73 -1.35
N GLN A 28 15.37 10.19 -0.60
CA GLN A 28 13.97 10.58 -0.74
C GLN A 28 13.77 12.07 -0.44
N GLN A 29 14.40 12.60 0.62
CA GLN A 29 14.30 14.02 0.98
C GLN A 29 14.83 14.91 -0.14
N ARG A 30 16.02 14.59 -0.68
CA ARG A 30 16.60 15.35 -1.81
C ARG A 30 15.71 15.33 -3.04
N GLU A 31 15.24 14.16 -3.44
CA GLU A 31 14.37 14.01 -4.62
C GLU A 31 13.02 14.69 -4.42
N TYR A 32 12.42 14.55 -3.25
CA TYR A 32 11.15 15.21 -2.93
C TYR A 32 11.28 16.73 -3.04
N LYS A 33 12.33 17.29 -2.44
CA LYS A 33 12.64 18.73 -2.50
C LYS A 33 12.85 19.19 -3.95
N ARG A 34 13.69 18.46 -4.72
CA ARG A 34 13.95 18.75 -6.13
C ARG A 34 12.66 18.78 -6.96
N ILE A 35 11.82 17.76 -6.84
CA ILE A 35 10.55 17.66 -7.57
C ILE A 35 9.62 18.81 -7.17
N THR A 36 9.57 19.18 -5.89
CA THR A 36 8.75 20.30 -5.39
C THR A 36 9.22 21.63 -5.98
N GLU A 37 10.54 21.91 -5.94
CA GLU A 37 11.14 23.14 -6.47
C GLU A 37 10.95 23.25 -7.99
N GLU A 38 11.15 22.17 -8.74
CA GLU A 38 10.85 22.09 -10.18
C GLU A 38 9.37 22.35 -10.47
N GLY A 39 8.47 21.82 -9.61
CA GLY A 39 7.04 22.03 -9.71
C GLY A 39 6.65 23.50 -9.49
N VAL A 40 7.13 24.09 -8.41
CA VAL A 40 6.89 25.52 -8.10
C VAL A 40 7.45 26.42 -9.20
N GLY A 41 8.66 26.16 -9.67
CA GLY A 41 9.25 26.95 -10.77
C GLY A 41 8.49 26.85 -12.10
N ARG A 42 7.83 25.71 -12.37
CA ARG A 42 7.07 25.48 -13.60
C ARG A 42 5.65 26.02 -13.56
N PHE A 43 5.00 25.95 -12.41
CA PHE A 43 3.57 26.24 -12.26
C PHE A 43 3.27 27.58 -11.57
N GLY A 44 4.26 28.20 -10.94
CA GLY A 44 4.08 29.42 -10.18
C GLY A 44 3.20 29.23 -8.94
N GLU A 45 2.72 30.34 -8.37
CA GLU A 45 1.87 30.31 -7.18
C GLU A 45 0.36 30.16 -7.51
N ASP A 46 -0.04 30.34 -8.78
CA ASP A 46 -1.45 30.25 -9.21
C ASP A 46 -1.80 28.84 -9.69
N LEU A 47 -2.25 28.02 -8.74
CA LEU A 47 -2.70 26.63 -8.98
C LEU A 47 -3.98 26.55 -9.84
N GLU A 48 -4.90 27.53 -9.75
CA GLU A 48 -6.15 27.49 -10.52
C GLU A 48 -5.92 27.73 -12.01
N ALA A 49 -5.11 28.72 -12.38
CA ALA A 49 -4.73 28.96 -13.76
C ALA A 49 -3.96 27.76 -14.35
N THR A 50 -3.09 27.14 -13.53
CA THR A 50 -2.32 25.95 -13.90
C THR A 50 -3.23 24.73 -14.14
N PHE A 51 -4.24 24.53 -13.33
CA PHE A 51 -5.18 23.42 -13.49
C PHE A 51 -5.91 23.49 -14.83
N ARG A 52 -6.29 24.69 -15.28
CA ARG A 52 -6.98 24.92 -16.56
C ARG A 52 -6.09 24.70 -17.79
N THR A 53 -4.80 25.03 -17.69
CA THR A 53 -3.88 25.03 -18.84
C THR A 53 -2.95 23.81 -18.91
N SER A 54 -2.64 23.20 -17.78
CA SER A 54 -1.59 22.16 -17.67
C SER A 54 -1.95 21.02 -16.73
N GLY A 55 -3.22 20.65 -16.59
CA GLY A 55 -3.71 19.63 -15.65
C GLY A 55 -2.94 18.30 -15.72
N THR A 56 -2.60 17.82 -16.93
CA THR A 56 -1.79 16.59 -17.11
C THR A 56 -0.41 16.70 -16.46
N SER A 57 0.24 17.88 -16.56
CA SER A 57 1.56 18.11 -15.97
C SER A 57 1.49 18.16 -14.44
N LEU A 58 0.43 18.73 -13.87
CA LEU A 58 0.21 18.76 -12.42
C LEU A 58 -0.05 17.34 -11.88
N PHE A 59 -0.88 16.53 -12.54
CA PHE A 59 -1.07 15.12 -12.15
C PHE A 59 0.22 14.32 -12.21
N THR A 60 1.08 14.61 -13.18
CA THR A 60 2.40 13.97 -13.28
C THR A 60 3.27 14.37 -12.09
N LEU A 61 3.32 15.65 -11.70
CA LEU A 61 4.05 16.14 -10.54
C LEU A 61 3.57 15.45 -9.26
N LEU A 62 2.25 15.46 -9.00
CA LEU A 62 1.68 14.81 -7.83
C LEU A 62 1.98 13.31 -7.80
N THR A 63 1.96 12.64 -8.97
CA THR A 63 2.33 11.23 -9.07
C THR A 63 3.79 11.01 -8.71
N ARG A 64 4.71 11.88 -9.16
CA ARG A 64 6.15 11.80 -8.83
C ARG A 64 6.40 12.02 -7.34
N LEU A 65 5.74 13.02 -6.74
CA LEU A 65 5.82 13.26 -5.29
C LEU A 65 5.35 12.05 -4.49
N ARG A 66 4.25 11.42 -4.89
CA ARG A 66 3.77 10.18 -4.25
C ARG A 66 4.70 8.99 -4.48
N GLN A 67 5.29 8.87 -5.66
CA GLN A 67 6.26 7.82 -5.97
C GLN A 67 7.49 7.92 -5.06
N VAL A 68 8.08 9.11 -4.92
CA VAL A 68 9.26 9.29 -4.07
C VAL A 68 8.94 9.08 -2.58
N CYS A 69 7.73 9.42 -2.11
CA CYS A 69 7.29 9.09 -0.75
C CYS A 69 7.29 7.57 -0.51
N CYS A 70 6.89 6.80 -1.50
CA CYS A 70 6.86 5.34 -1.40
C CYS A 70 8.26 4.71 -1.53
N ASP A 71 8.95 5.00 -2.62
CA ASP A 71 10.29 4.45 -2.93
C ASP A 71 10.94 5.31 -4.03
N PRO A 72 12.17 5.82 -3.85
CA PRO A 72 12.83 6.64 -4.87
C PRO A 72 13.05 5.88 -6.18
N ASP A 73 13.19 4.56 -6.17
CA ASP A 73 13.33 3.72 -7.37
C ASP A 73 12.09 3.71 -8.28
N LEU A 74 10.95 4.24 -7.82
CA LEU A 74 9.78 4.44 -8.67
C LEU A 74 9.91 5.63 -9.62
N LEU A 75 10.90 6.49 -9.40
CA LEU A 75 11.22 7.59 -10.29
C LEU A 75 12.01 7.09 -11.50
N PRO A 76 11.66 7.48 -12.74
CA PRO A 76 12.28 6.90 -13.95
C PRO A 76 13.76 7.24 -14.15
N TRP A 77 14.29 8.19 -13.37
CA TRP A 77 15.70 8.61 -13.41
C TRP A 77 16.52 8.09 -12.22
N GLN A 78 15.89 7.34 -11.30
CA GLN A 78 16.56 6.76 -10.16
C GLN A 78 16.79 5.26 -10.32
N ASN A 79 17.85 4.78 -9.69
CA ASN A 79 18.15 3.37 -9.48
C ASN A 79 18.60 3.22 -8.03
N ALA A 80 17.63 3.10 -7.14
CA ALA A 80 17.85 3.11 -5.71
C ALA A 80 17.86 1.70 -5.12
N GLU A 81 18.74 1.45 -4.17
CA GLU A 81 18.70 0.22 -3.37
C GLU A 81 17.51 0.22 -2.40
N LEU A 82 17.10 -0.96 -1.93
CA LEU A 82 16.00 -1.08 -0.95
C LEU A 82 16.28 -0.33 0.35
N SER A 83 17.55 -0.30 0.78
CA SER A 83 18.03 0.44 1.96
C SER A 83 17.79 1.97 1.86
N GLN A 84 17.68 2.48 0.64
CA GLN A 84 17.44 3.90 0.36
C GLN A 84 15.94 4.27 0.33
N SER A 85 15.05 3.33 0.64
CA SER A 85 13.62 3.56 0.81
C SER A 85 13.23 3.46 2.28
N GLY A 86 12.96 4.60 2.92
CA GLY A 86 12.56 4.63 4.33
C GLY A 86 11.24 3.90 4.57
N LYS A 87 10.23 4.12 3.72
CA LYS A 87 8.93 3.47 3.84
C LYS A 87 9.01 1.96 3.63
N VAL A 88 9.73 1.48 2.61
CA VAL A 88 9.89 0.04 2.35
C VAL A 88 10.66 -0.63 3.49
N SER A 89 11.76 -0.02 3.96
CA SER A 89 12.53 -0.53 5.09
C SER A 89 11.69 -0.62 6.36
N PHE A 90 10.89 0.40 6.64
CA PHE A 90 9.99 0.41 7.80
C PHE A 90 8.89 -0.65 7.68
N LEU A 91 8.29 -0.81 6.48
CA LEU A 91 7.33 -1.88 6.21
C LEU A 91 7.93 -3.26 6.46
N LEU A 92 9.14 -3.51 5.91
CA LEU A 92 9.80 -4.81 6.04
C LEU A 92 10.05 -5.18 7.50
N ASN A 93 10.43 -4.22 8.35
CA ASN A 93 10.55 -4.44 9.80
C ASN A 93 9.20 -4.86 10.42
N LYS A 94 8.11 -4.16 10.07
CA LYS A 94 6.77 -4.49 10.59
C LYS A 94 6.25 -5.84 10.10
N VAL A 95 6.54 -6.18 8.85
CA VAL A 95 6.17 -7.49 8.30
C VAL A 95 6.99 -8.61 8.98
N GLU A 96 8.27 -8.42 9.25
CA GLU A 96 9.11 -9.37 9.95
C GLU A 96 8.59 -9.65 11.37
N GLU A 97 8.19 -8.61 12.12
CA GLU A 97 7.53 -8.74 13.42
C GLU A 97 6.25 -9.61 13.32
N ALA A 98 5.37 -9.30 12.36
CA ALA A 98 4.11 -10.01 12.18
C ALA A 98 4.31 -11.47 11.70
N VAL A 99 5.27 -11.71 10.81
CA VAL A 99 5.65 -13.05 10.32
C VAL A 99 6.19 -13.91 11.46
N SER A 100 7.01 -13.33 12.36
CA SER A 100 7.50 -14.02 13.55
C SER A 100 6.38 -14.46 14.50
N GLY A 101 5.26 -13.73 14.51
CA GLY A 101 4.02 -14.11 15.19
C GLY A 101 3.15 -15.10 14.42
N SER A 102 3.63 -15.65 13.30
CA SER A 102 2.86 -16.56 12.41
C SER A 102 1.59 -15.97 11.82
N HIS A 103 1.53 -14.64 11.64
CA HIS A 103 0.36 -13.96 11.12
C HIS A 103 0.32 -13.93 9.58
N LYS A 104 -0.89 -13.79 9.05
CA LYS A 104 -1.15 -13.56 7.63
C LYS A 104 -1.35 -12.09 7.33
N ILE A 105 -0.72 -11.61 6.26
CA ILE A 105 -0.57 -10.20 5.97
C ILE A 105 -1.06 -9.90 4.56
N VAL A 106 -1.81 -8.82 4.40
CA VAL A 106 -2.17 -8.24 3.09
C VAL A 106 -1.47 -6.88 2.96
N ILE A 107 -0.82 -6.66 1.85
CA ILE A 107 -0.16 -5.39 1.53
C ILE A 107 -0.79 -4.82 0.26
N PHE A 108 -1.41 -3.65 0.37
CA PHE A 108 -2.03 -2.95 -0.73
C PHE A 108 -1.15 -1.80 -1.23
N SER A 109 -1.09 -1.65 -2.54
CA SER A 109 -0.54 -0.46 -3.21
C SER A 109 -1.22 -0.21 -4.55
N GLN A 110 -1.28 1.05 -4.98
CA GLN A 110 -1.64 1.38 -6.36
C GLN A 110 -0.47 1.14 -7.33
N PHE A 111 0.78 1.24 -6.85
CA PHE A 111 1.99 1.09 -7.65
C PHE A 111 2.43 -0.38 -7.69
N VAL A 112 2.19 -1.05 -8.83
CA VAL A 112 2.65 -2.45 -9.02
C VAL A 112 4.18 -2.56 -8.95
N SER A 113 4.91 -1.53 -9.37
CA SER A 113 6.37 -1.46 -9.23
C SER A 113 6.80 -1.46 -7.77
N LEU A 114 6.10 -0.73 -6.88
CA LEU A 114 6.35 -0.78 -5.43
C LEU A 114 6.14 -2.19 -4.86
N LEU A 115 5.05 -2.87 -5.26
CA LEU A 115 4.81 -4.24 -4.82
C LEU A 115 5.94 -5.20 -5.22
N LYS A 116 6.55 -5.00 -6.40
CA LYS A 116 7.73 -5.79 -6.81
C LYS A 116 8.94 -5.53 -5.93
N ARG A 117 9.18 -4.26 -5.58
CA ARG A 117 10.27 -3.88 -4.66
C ARG A 117 10.06 -4.49 -3.27
N VAL A 118 8.83 -4.39 -2.75
CA VAL A 118 8.45 -5.02 -1.48
C VAL A 118 8.65 -6.55 -1.56
N ARG A 119 8.24 -7.19 -2.66
CA ARG A 119 8.45 -8.62 -2.85
C ARG A 119 9.92 -9.02 -2.77
N GLN A 120 10.79 -8.26 -3.42
CA GLN A 120 12.24 -8.49 -3.34
C GLN A 120 12.71 -8.47 -1.88
N GLY A 121 12.40 -7.41 -1.14
CA GLY A 121 12.79 -7.29 0.27
C GLY A 121 12.20 -8.40 1.16
N LEU A 122 10.97 -8.86 0.88
CA LEU A 122 10.36 -9.96 1.62
C LEU A 122 11.10 -11.28 1.38
N LEU A 123 11.52 -11.58 0.16
CA LEU A 123 12.26 -12.80 -0.17
C LEU A 123 13.64 -12.83 0.50
N GLU A 124 14.26 -11.66 0.68
CA GLU A 124 15.56 -11.52 1.35
C GLU A 124 15.42 -11.62 2.88
N ARG A 125 14.42 -10.96 3.48
CA ARG A 125 14.31 -10.80 4.94
C ARG A 125 13.46 -11.86 5.63
N VAL A 126 12.44 -12.38 4.96
CA VAL A 126 11.51 -13.38 5.52
C VAL A 126 11.31 -14.57 4.57
N PRO A 127 12.40 -15.28 4.20
CA PRO A 127 12.36 -16.35 3.18
C PRO A 127 11.47 -17.54 3.58
N HIS A 128 11.12 -17.66 4.85
CA HIS A 128 10.23 -18.71 5.36
C HIS A 128 8.74 -18.37 5.20
N ALA A 129 8.40 -17.10 4.95
CA ALA A 129 7.02 -16.69 4.66
C ALA A 129 6.67 -16.93 3.19
N LYS A 130 5.49 -17.49 2.92
CA LYS A 130 5.01 -17.63 1.55
C LYS A 130 4.47 -16.31 1.02
N VAL A 131 5.00 -15.84 -0.11
CA VAL A 131 4.61 -14.58 -0.75
C VAL A 131 3.77 -14.85 -2.00
N PHE A 132 2.59 -14.26 -2.05
CA PHE A 132 1.65 -14.32 -3.17
C PHE A 132 1.44 -12.94 -3.79
N GLU A 133 0.99 -12.89 -5.04
CA GLU A 133 0.70 -11.63 -5.74
C GLU A 133 -0.67 -11.66 -6.42
N LEU A 134 -1.39 -10.55 -6.29
CA LEU A 134 -2.66 -10.30 -6.97
C LEU A 134 -2.61 -8.91 -7.62
N THR A 135 -2.32 -8.88 -8.91
CA THR A 135 -2.20 -7.64 -9.69
C THR A 135 -3.12 -7.66 -10.90
N GLY A 136 -3.19 -6.56 -11.65
CA GLY A 136 -3.93 -6.49 -12.91
C GLY A 136 -3.47 -7.50 -13.97
N ARG A 137 -2.25 -8.05 -13.84
CA ARG A 137 -1.69 -9.07 -14.74
C ARG A 137 -2.05 -10.51 -14.34
N THR A 138 -2.64 -10.70 -13.15
CA THR A 138 -3.05 -12.03 -12.68
C THR A 138 -4.25 -12.52 -13.49
N VAL A 139 -4.05 -13.57 -14.28
CA VAL A 139 -5.08 -14.14 -15.18
C VAL A 139 -6.19 -14.79 -14.35
N ASP A 140 -5.85 -15.77 -13.52
CA ASP A 140 -6.81 -16.37 -12.58
C ASP A 140 -6.57 -15.83 -11.16
N ARG A 141 -7.43 -14.91 -10.77
CA ARG A 141 -7.37 -14.24 -9.47
C ARG A 141 -7.71 -15.12 -8.28
N ALA A 142 -8.47 -16.20 -8.52
CA ALA A 142 -8.85 -17.12 -7.45
C ALA A 142 -7.67 -17.96 -6.98
N VAL A 143 -6.71 -18.26 -7.85
CA VAL A 143 -5.55 -19.10 -7.53
C VAL A 143 -4.67 -18.53 -6.41
N PRO A 144 -4.11 -17.30 -6.53
CA PRO A 144 -3.28 -16.74 -5.46
C PRO A 144 -4.07 -16.52 -4.17
N VAL A 145 -5.33 -16.13 -4.24
CA VAL A 145 -6.20 -15.94 -3.07
C VAL A 145 -6.43 -17.25 -2.35
N ARG A 146 -6.83 -18.31 -3.06
CA ARG A 146 -7.03 -19.63 -2.47
C ARG A 146 -5.74 -20.20 -1.87
N LYS A 147 -4.60 -20.04 -2.54
CA LYS A 147 -3.30 -20.47 -2.02
C LYS A 147 -2.95 -19.70 -0.73
N PHE A 148 -3.16 -18.40 -0.70
CA PHE A 148 -2.95 -17.59 0.49
C PHE A 148 -3.85 -18.01 1.64
N GLN A 149 -5.14 -18.21 1.39
CA GLN A 149 -6.09 -18.63 2.43
C GLN A 149 -5.77 -20.00 3.01
N ASN A 150 -5.40 -20.97 2.16
CA ASN A 150 -5.14 -22.34 2.57
C ASN A 150 -3.70 -22.60 3.04
N THR A 151 -2.83 -21.59 2.99
CA THR A 151 -1.47 -21.72 3.52
C THR A 151 -1.51 -21.83 5.04
N GLU A 152 -0.89 -22.84 5.58
CA GLU A 152 -0.58 -22.92 7.01
C GLU A 152 0.69 -22.10 7.32
N GLY A 153 0.64 -21.38 8.46
CA GLY A 153 1.74 -20.52 8.90
C GLY A 153 1.77 -19.14 8.24
N PRO A 154 2.86 -18.38 8.42
CA PRO A 154 2.96 -16.99 8.00
C PRO A 154 2.97 -16.87 6.48
N SER A 155 2.19 -15.93 5.99
CA SER A 155 2.12 -15.66 4.56
C SER A 155 1.75 -14.20 4.27
N VAL A 156 2.24 -13.71 3.15
CA VAL A 156 2.01 -12.34 2.68
C VAL A 156 1.36 -12.39 1.30
N ILE A 157 0.32 -11.61 1.08
CA ILE A 157 -0.22 -11.38 -0.26
C ILE A 157 -0.10 -9.90 -0.63
N LEU A 158 0.55 -9.64 -1.76
CA LEU A 158 0.74 -8.32 -2.36
C LEU A 158 -0.39 -8.06 -3.34
N VAL A 159 -1.17 -7.00 -3.11
CA VAL A 159 -2.40 -6.75 -3.86
C VAL A 159 -2.38 -5.35 -4.45
N SER A 160 -2.52 -5.23 -5.78
CA SER A 160 -2.75 -3.91 -6.35
C SER A 160 -4.19 -3.45 -6.07
N LEU A 161 -4.38 -2.17 -5.67
CA LEU A 161 -5.69 -1.64 -5.30
C LEU A 161 -6.75 -1.85 -6.39
N ARG A 162 -6.36 -1.74 -7.67
CA ARG A 162 -7.26 -2.03 -8.81
C ARG A 162 -7.70 -3.50 -8.86
N ALA A 163 -6.81 -4.43 -8.55
CA ALA A 163 -7.13 -5.85 -8.54
C ALA A 163 -7.92 -6.25 -7.29
N GLY A 164 -7.63 -5.64 -6.14
CA GLY A 164 -8.36 -5.84 -4.89
C GLY A 164 -9.83 -5.44 -4.95
N GLY A 165 -10.20 -4.47 -5.81
CA GLY A 165 -11.58 -4.04 -6.03
C GLY A 165 -12.53 -5.11 -6.62
N THR A 166 -12.02 -6.21 -7.15
CA THR A 166 -12.78 -7.20 -7.93
C THR A 166 -13.21 -8.43 -7.14
N GLY A 167 -14.06 -8.28 -6.14
CA GLY A 167 -14.80 -9.40 -5.53
C GLY A 167 -14.00 -10.46 -4.76
N VAL A 168 -12.69 -10.33 -4.63
CA VAL A 168 -11.85 -11.28 -3.88
C VAL A 168 -12.08 -11.17 -2.38
N THR A 169 -11.91 -12.27 -1.66
CA THR A 169 -12.07 -12.34 -0.20
C THR A 169 -10.74 -12.76 0.41
N LEU A 170 -10.26 -12.00 1.42
CA LEU A 170 -8.96 -12.18 2.07
C LEU A 170 -9.10 -12.29 3.60
N HIS A 171 -10.20 -12.88 4.06
CA HIS A 171 -10.59 -12.94 5.49
C HIS A 171 -9.64 -13.76 6.38
N SER A 172 -8.67 -14.48 5.83
CA SER A 172 -7.68 -15.18 6.63
C SER A 172 -6.55 -14.28 7.15
N ALA A 173 -6.46 -13.02 6.67
CA ALA A 173 -5.44 -12.09 7.08
C ALA A 173 -5.84 -11.31 8.35
N GLU A 174 -4.85 -11.04 9.19
CA GLU A 174 -4.98 -10.26 10.42
C GLU A 174 -4.39 -8.85 10.27
N TYR A 175 -3.36 -8.71 9.43
CA TYR A 175 -2.65 -7.46 9.21
C TYR A 175 -2.87 -6.94 7.79
N VAL A 176 -3.19 -5.66 7.69
CA VAL A 176 -3.38 -4.95 6.43
C VAL A 176 -2.46 -3.73 6.42
N PHE A 177 -1.61 -3.62 5.41
CA PHE A 177 -0.79 -2.43 5.17
C PHE A 177 -1.24 -1.73 3.89
N LEU A 178 -1.56 -0.45 3.99
CA LEU A 178 -1.82 0.45 2.89
C LEU A 178 -0.57 1.30 2.69
N LEU A 179 0.20 1.05 1.62
CA LEU A 179 1.52 1.66 1.43
C LEU A 179 1.46 3.09 0.94
N ASP A 180 0.46 3.40 0.14
CA ASP A 180 0.27 4.69 -0.50
C ASP A 180 -1.18 5.13 -0.32
N PRO A 181 -1.44 6.12 0.56
CA PRO A 181 -2.78 6.64 0.80
C PRO A 181 -3.45 7.06 -0.51
N TRP A 182 -4.72 6.66 -0.69
CA TRP A 182 -5.47 7.00 -1.89
C TRP A 182 -6.32 8.25 -1.64
N TRP A 183 -6.34 9.16 -2.61
CA TRP A 183 -7.16 10.39 -2.49
C TRP A 183 -8.65 10.14 -2.37
N ASN A 184 -9.12 8.97 -2.79
CA ASN A 184 -10.50 8.54 -2.58
C ASN A 184 -10.55 7.48 -1.46
N PRO A 185 -10.95 7.84 -0.22
CA PRO A 185 -11.03 6.92 0.92
C PRO A 185 -11.93 5.71 0.66
N ALA A 186 -12.94 5.84 -0.23
CA ALA A 186 -13.83 4.74 -0.54
C ALA A 186 -13.12 3.55 -1.21
N VAL A 187 -12.02 3.80 -1.94
CA VAL A 187 -11.22 2.73 -2.55
C VAL A 187 -10.43 1.98 -1.49
N GLU A 188 -9.89 2.66 -0.49
CA GLU A 188 -9.21 2.04 0.65
C GLU A 188 -10.18 1.22 1.48
N GLU A 189 -11.32 1.80 1.85
CA GLU A 189 -12.36 1.09 2.60
C GLU A 189 -12.83 -0.17 1.83
N GLN A 190 -12.98 -0.09 0.51
CA GLN A 190 -13.31 -1.24 -0.31
C GLN A 190 -12.22 -2.32 -0.23
N ALA A 191 -10.94 -1.95 -0.23
CA ALA A 191 -9.83 -2.89 -0.08
C ALA A 191 -9.81 -3.53 1.32
N ILE A 192 -9.96 -2.72 2.38
CA ILE A 192 -10.07 -3.19 3.77
C ILE A 192 -11.25 -4.14 3.93
N ASP A 193 -12.37 -3.86 3.30
CA ASP A 193 -13.59 -4.67 3.31
C ASP A 193 -13.42 -6.06 2.69
N ARG A 194 -12.35 -6.33 1.95
CA ARG A 194 -11.99 -7.67 1.47
C ARG A 194 -11.37 -8.53 2.55
N VAL A 195 -10.77 -7.90 3.56
CA VAL A 195 -10.16 -8.56 4.71
C VAL A 195 -11.14 -8.58 5.89
N HIS A 196 -11.71 -7.43 6.24
CA HIS A 196 -12.68 -7.27 7.31
C HIS A 196 -14.11 -7.59 6.82
N ARG A 197 -14.43 -8.87 6.75
CA ARG A 197 -15.69 -9.39 6.19
C ARG A 197 -16.23 -10.54 7.04
N ILE A 198 -17.51 -10.86 6.88
CA ILE A 198 -18.15 -12.05 7.48
C ILE A 198 -17.30 -13.29 7.17
N GLY A 199 -16.97 -14.05 8.20
CA GLY A 199 -16.02 -15.16 8.17
C GLY A 199 -14.64 -14.82 8.72
N GLN A 200 -14.39 -13.55 9.09
CA GLN A 200 -13.20 -13.14 9.84
C GLN A 200 -13.44 -13.35 11.33
N ASP A 201 -12.69 -14.25 11.92
CA ASP A 201 -12.76 -14.63 13.35
C ASP A 201 -11.72 -13.93 14.21
N LYS A 202 -10.80 -13.19 13.58
CA LYS A 202 -9.72 -12.47 14.26
C LYS A 202 -9.88 -10.96 14.14
N THR A 203 -9.26 -10.22 15.06
CA THR A 203 -9.14 -8.77 14.96
C THR A 203 -8.26 -8.39 13.77
N VAL A 204 -8.73 -7.47 12.94
CA VAL A 204 -7.97 -6.97 11.79
C VAL A 204 -7.28 -5.66 12.19
N PHE A 205 -5.96 -5.62 12.03
CA PHE A 205 -5.14 -4.43 12.22
C PHE A 205 -4.84 -3.80 10.87
N VAL A 206 -5.28 -2.57 10.67
CA VAL A 206 -5.09 -1.80 9.43
C VAL A 206 -4.11 -0.67 9.68
N TYR A 207 -3.01 -0.68 8.94
CA TYR A 207 -1.95 0.31 9.01
C TYR A 207 -1.92 1.13 7.73
N ARG A 208 -2.18 2.44 7.85
CA ARG A 208 -1.92 3.42 6.78
C ARG A 208 -0.52 3.96 6.95
N MET A 209 0.33 3.75 5.95
CA MET A 209 1.72 4.19 5.98
C MET A 209 1.86 5.55 5.31
N VAL A 210 2.13 6.57 6.11
CA VAL A 210 2.20 7.97 5.68
C VAL A 210 3.64 8.47 5.83
N THR A 211 4.18 9.10 4.81
CA THR A 211 5.53 9.68 4.86
C THR A 211 5.47 11.08 5.47
N GLN A 212 6.22 11.28 6.53
CA GLN A 212 6.20 12.50 7.33
C GLN A 212 6.52 13.75 6.51
N GLY A 213 5.69 14.81 6.69
CA GLY A 213 5.96 16.13 6.09
C GLY A 213 5.82 16.19 4.57
N THR A 214 5.01 15.32 3.99
CA THR A 214 4.80 15.23 2.54
C THR A 214 3.35 15.45 2.13
N ILE A 215 3.06 15.23 0.84
CA ILE A 215 1.69 15.32 0.30
C ILE A 215 0.79 14.13 0.69
N GLU A 216 1.32 13.10 1.34
CA GLU A 216 0.54 11.96 1.85
C GLU A 216 -0.22 12.32 3.18
#